data_a8ca0d5c385f4553aceba57ebfd14aa0
#
_entry.id   a8ca0d5c385f4553aceba57ebfd14aa0
#
_cell.length_a   1.000
_cell.length_b   1.000
_cell.length_c   1.000
_cell.angle_alpha   90.00
_cell.angle_beta   90.00
_cell.angle_gamma   90.00
#
_symmetry.space_group_name_H-M   'P 1'
#
loop_
_entity.id
_entity.type
_entity.pdbx_description
1 polymer ?
#
loop_
_entity_poly.entity_id
_entity_poly.type
_entity_poly.pdbx_seq_one_letter_code
_entity_poly.pdbx_strand_id
1 'polypeptide(L)'
;EINENNNQTLNFNPYLQIDLGKGIYAKTTLGVNIADLRQYQYWSALYNPQAVDYNGLGQQYNSRYTTITWNNVLGWNYTFDKHNINLLLGQEMQRKNYFYEYYSGSDFPFAADGKTDLSTAGTPQGSEYYKKEARLASYFMDAHYSYEDKYYVSGSFRRDGSSVFGSNHRWGNFWSVGGKWRVSGEEFLKDNSIITNATLRASYGTVGNQDIDWYAARGFYSSGYNYNEKPGMTPTSISNSDLTWETSKKFDIGFDLSLINRIHLTFDYYNEETSDALFEVPLSMTTGMSTVYQNIGAIRNRGIEASINASVINNNNLTWNIYANMTWNKNKIIKLSTDEPIEYTYQIIEEGRPYRQFYMKEYAGVDRENGKPLWYLNEEGNETTSDYNAAAKRYVGDADPKVLGGFGTNLSWKGFDFNMNFTYRFCLLYTSP
;
A
#
# COMPACT_ATOMS: atom_id res chain seq x y z
N GLU A 1 -22.52 15.45 22.50
CA GLU A 1 -21.57 15.29 21.39
C GLU A 1 -22.29 14.65 20.22
N ILE A 2 -22.23 15.27 19.05
CA ILE A 2 -22.79 14.72 17.81
C ILE A 2 -21.60 14.42 16.89
N ASN A 3 -21.62 13.27 16.24
CA ASN A 3 -20.68 12.91 15.17
C ASN A 3 -21.47 12.14 14.11
N GLU A 4 -21.93 12.86 13.11
CA GLU A 4 -22.67 12.29 11.98
C GLU A 4 -21.73 12.13 10.79
N ASN A 5 -21.66 10.93 10.25
CA ASN A 5 -20.83 10.60 9.09
C ASN A 5 -21.70 9.96 8.02
N ASN A 6 -21.87 10.65 6.90
CA ASN A 6 -22.60 10.15 5.74
C ASN A 6 -21.62 9.95 4.59
N ASN A 7 -21.43 8.69 4.21
CA ASN A 7 -20.57 8.31 3.09
C ASN A 7 -21.42 7.66 2.00
N GLN A 8 -21.36 8.25 0.80
CA GLN A 8 -22.09 7.78 -0.39
C GLN A 8 -21.10 7.45 -1.48
N THR A 9 -21.19 6.24 -2.03
CA THR A 9 -20.32 5.80 -3.13
C THR A 9 -21.17 5.38 -4.32
N LEU A 10 -20.86 5.95 -5.50
CA LEU A 10 -21.42 5.56 -6.79
C LEU A 10 -20.32 4.93 -7.65
N ASN A 11 -20.54 3.70 -8.10
CA ASN A 11 -19.70 3.01 -9.09
C ASN A 11 -20.53 2.71 -10.31
N PHE A 12 -20.15 3.26 -11.47
CA PHE A 12 -20.85 3.08 -12.73
C PHE A 12 -19.83 2.74 -13.82
N ASN A 13 -19.91 1.51 -14.37
CA ASN A 13 -18.92 0.96 -15.29
C ASN A 13 -19.55 0.36 -16.55
N PRO A 14 -20.18 1.15 -17.44
CA PRO A 14 -20.71 0.68 -18.70
C PRO A 14 -19.57 0.28 -19.65
N TYR A 15 -19.82 -0.74 -20.46
CA TYR A 15 -18.92 -1.10 -21.55
C TYR A 15 -19.69 -1.42 -22.82
N LEU A 16 -19.01 -1.27 -23.95
CA LEU A 16 -19.45 -1.72 -25.26
C LEU A 16 -18.35 -2.65 -25.83
N GLN A 17 -18.72 -3.82 -26.25
CA GLN A 17 -17.82 -4.75 -26.94
C GLN A 17 -18.42 -5.08 -28.30
N ILE A 18 -17.56 -5.11 -29.30
CA ILE A 18 -17.89 -5.49 -30.69
C ILE A 18 -16.96 -6.62 -31.08
N ASP A 19 -17.52 -7.77 -31.42
CA ASP A 19 -16.79 -8.91 -31.93
C ASP A 19 -16.66 -8.80 -33.45
N LEU A 20 -15.41 -8.69 -33.92
CA LEU A 20 -15.07 -8.44 -35.32
C LEU A 20 -14.89 -9.74 -36.12
N GLY A 21 -15.06 -10.88 -35.46
CA GLY A 21 -14.85 -12.22 -36.05
C GLY A 21 -13.40 -12.71 -35.93
N LYS A 22 -13.20 -14.00 -36.17
CA LYS A 22 -11.88 -14.69 -36.10
C LYS A 22 -11.15 -14.48 -34.75
N GLY A 23 -11.92 -14.33 -33.66
CA GLY A 23 -11.38 -14.13 -32.32
C GLY A 23 -10.94 -12.69 -32.01
N ILE A 24 -11.16 -11.74 -32.93
CA ILE A 24 -10.83 -10.32 -32.73
C ILE A 24 -12.05 -9.60 -32.12
N TYR A 25 -11.82 -8.81 -31.08
CA TYR A 25 -12.85 -7.95 -30.47
C TYR A 25 -12.27 -6.58 -30.12
N ALA A 26 -13.14 -5.58 -30.15
CA ALA A 26 -12.85 -4.25 -29.64
C ALA A 26 -13.79 -3.95 -28.46
N LYS A 27 -13.23 -3.45 -27.35
CA LYS A 27 -14.01 -3.14 -26.15
C LYS A 27 -13.63 -1.76 -25.64
N THR A 28 -14.66 -0.93 -25.36
CA THR A 28 -14.50 0.33 -24.65
C THR A 28 -15.25 0.25 -23.32
N THR A 29 -14.63 0.76 -22.26
CA THR A 29 -15.21 0.79 -20.91
C THR A 29 -15.06 2.20 -20.35
N LEU A 30 -16.15 2.76 -19.82
CA LEU A 30 -16.13 4.03 -19.09
C LEU A 30 -16.39 3.71 -17.60
N GLY A 31 -15.41 3.94 -16.75
CA GLY A 31 -15.55 3.84 -15.30
C GLY A 31 -15.77 5.19 -14.67
N VAL A 32 -16.82 5.34 -13.87
CA VAL A 32 -17.08 6.53 -13.05
C VAL A 32 -17.24 6.06 -11.60
N ASN A 33 -16.33 6.53 -10.75
CA ASN A 33 -16.39 6.31 -9.31
C ASN A 33 -16.49 7.67 -8.61
N ILE A 34 -17.51 7.83 -7.78
CA ILE A 34 -17.74 9.04 -6.97
C ILE A 34 -17.89 8.58 -5.53
N ALA A 35 -17.06 9.13 -4.64
CA ALA A 35 -17.20 8.97 -3.20
C ALA A 35 -17.42 10.35 -2.58
N ASP A 36 -18.57 10.54 -1.96
CA ASP A 36 -18.97 11.73 -1.22
C ASP A 36 -18.93 11.42 0.28
N LEU A 37 -18.17 12.20 1.03
CA LEU A 37 -18.15 12.17 2.48
C LEU A 37 -18.69 13.51 3.01
N ARG A 38 -19.68 13.41 3.88
CA ARG A 38 -20.19 14.55 4.64
C ARG A 38 -20.12 14.18 6.12
N GLN A 39 -19.37 14.95 6.87
CA GLN A 39 -19.22 14.75 8.31
C GLN A 39 -19.59 16.02 9.03
N TYR A 40 -20.47 15.90 10.02
CA TYR A 40 -20.81 16.97 10.94
C TYR A 40 -20.42 16.53 12.36
N GLN A 41 -19.72 17.40 13.07
CA GLN A 41 -19.31 17.18 14.47
C GLN A 41 -19.72 18.40 15.29
N TYR A 42 -20.29 18.13 16.47
CA TYR A 42 -20.62 19.16 17.42
C TYR A 42 -20.23 18.74 18.84
N TRP A 43 -19.50 19.60 19.51
CA TRP A 43 -19.10 19.46 20.91
C TRP A 43 -19.81 20.51 21.74
N SER A 44 -20.66 20.06 22.67
CA SER A 44 -21.41 20.92 23.59
C SER A 44 -20.51 21.45 24.70
N ALA A 45 -20.61 22.73 25.00
CA ALA A 45 -19.97 23.37 26.14
C ALA A 45 -20.38 22.76 27.49
N LEU A 46 -21.54 22.10 27.57
CA LEU A 46 -22.03 21.48 28.80
C LEU A 46 -21.37 20.15 29.15
N TYR A 47 -20.88 19.41 28.14
CA TYR A 47 -20.42 18.03 28.33
C TYR A 47 -18.99 17.79 27.85
N ASN A 48 -18.40 18.71 27.10
CA ASN A 48 -17.05 18.57 26.59
C ASN A 48 -16.15 19.71 27.11
N PRO A 49 -15.16 19.43 27.97
CA PRO A 49 -14.28 20.45 28.53
C PRO A 49 -13.53 21.28 27.48
N GLN A 50 -13.23 20.70 26.31
CA GLN A 50 -12.53 21.38 25.22
C GLN A 50 -13.42 22.40 24.49
N ALA A 51 -14.74 22.28 24.59
CA ALA A 51 -15.69 23.18 23.97
C ALA A 51 -16.23 24.26 24.90
N VAL A 52 -15.88 24.24 26.20
CA VAL A 52 -16.35 25.22 27.19
C VAL A 52 -15.93 26.65 26.81
N ASP A 53 -14.64 26.83 26.48
CA ASP A 53 -14.08 28.14 26.13
C ASP A 53 -14.65 28.70 24.81
N TYR A 54 -15.26 27.84 24.00
CA TYR A 54 -15.87 28.18 22.71
C TYR A 54 -17.38 28.36 22.81
N ASN A 55 -18.02 28.18 23.97
CA ASN A 55 -19.47 28.10 24.12
C ASN A 55 -20.13 27.16 23.08
N GLY A 56 -19.53 25.96 22.92
CA GLY A 56 -19.83 24.97 21.90
C GLY A 56 -18.99 25.15 20.62
N LEU A 57 -18.62 24.04 20.01
CA LEU A 57 -17.81 23.99 18.79
C LEU A 57 -18.47 23.08 17.77
N GLY A 58 -18.79 23.62 16.61
CA GLY A 58 -19.34 22.89 15.46
C GLY A 58 -18.34 22.84 14.30
N GLN A 59 -18.24 21.69 13.64
CA GLN A 59 -17.38 21.50 12.47
C GLN A 59 -18.11 20.71 11.40
N GLN A 60 -17.94 21.09 10.15
CA GLN A 60 -18.46 20.37 9.00
C GLN A 60 -17.34 20.13 7.98
N TYR A 61 -17.24 18.88 7.55
CA TYR A 61 -16.31 18.43 6.52
C TYR A 61 -17.11 17.87 5.35
N ASN A 62 -16.87 18.38 4.16
CA ASN A 62 -17.40 17.85 2.92
C ASN A 62 -16.25 17.51 2.00
N SER A 63 -16.19 16.29 1.52
CA SER A 63 -15.21 15.92 0.51
C SER A 63 -15.83 15.06 -0.58
N ARG A 64 -15.39 15.28 -1.81
CA ARG A 64 -15.78 14.46 -2.96
C ARG A 64 -14.55 14.01 -3.71
N TYR A 65 -14.45 12.71 -3.86
CA TYR A 65 -13.45 12.06 -4.69
C TYR A 65 -14.12 11.53 -5.96
N THR A 66 -13.69 11.99 -7.13
CA THR A 66 -14.22 11.53 -8.41
C THR A 66 -13.11 10.97 -9.26
N THR A 67 -13.25 9.70 -9.68
CA THR A 67 -12.36 9.06 -10.64
C THR A 67 -13.13 8.71 -11.89
N ILE A 68 -12.66 9.20 -13.03
CA ILE A 68 -13.17 8.83 -14.36
C ILE A 68 -12.05 8.08 -15.08
N THR A 69 -12.32 6.86 -15.51
CA THR A 69 -11.39 6.02 -16.27
C THR A 69 -12.04 5.64 -17.61
N TRP A 70 -11.35 5.90 -18.69
CA TRP A 70 -11.74 5.46 -20.03
C TRP A 70 -10.70 4.50 -20.57
N ASN A 71 -11.12 3.27 -20.80
CA ASN A 71 -10.27 2.18 -21.24
C ASN A 71 -10.76 1.63 -22.59
N ASN A 72 -9.85 1.50 -23.55
CA ASN A 72 -10.12 0.95 -24.89
C ASN A 72 -9.14 -0.21 -25.14
N VAL A 73 -9.67 -1.33 -25.55
CA VAL A 73 -8.90 -2.57 -25.76
C VAL A 73 -9.26 -3.17 -27.11
N LEU A 74 -8.24 -3.57 -27.85
CA LEU A 74 -8.33 -4.46 -28.98
C LEU A 74 -7.73 -5.81 -28.57
N GLY A 75 -8.55 -6.85 -28.57
CA GLY A 75 -8.12 -8.19 -28.20
C GLY A 75 -8.22 -9.16 -29.37
N TRP A 76 -7.32 -10.14 -29.39
CA TRP A 76 -7.34 -11.26 -30.32
C TRP A 76 -7.08 -12.57 -29.58
N ASN A 77 -8.05 -13.48 -29.65
CA ASN A 77 -7.99 -14.82 -29.09
C ASN A 77 -8.02 -15.81 -30.26
N TYR A 78 -6.96 -16.59 -30.39
CA TYR A 78 -6.84 -17.52 -31.49
C TYR A 78 -6.32 -18.88 -31.00
N THR A 79 -7.09 -19.93 -31.32
CA THR A 79 -6.73 -21.31 -31.01
C THR A 79 -6.63 -22.09 -32.30
N PHE A 80 -5.51 -22.75 -32.54
CA PHE A 80 -5.36 -23.68 -33.67
C PHE A 80 -4.56 -24.90 -33.22
N ASP A 81 -5.07 -26.07 -33.53
CA ASP A 81 -4.52 -27.33 -33.04
C ASP A 81 -4.23 -27.30 -31.54
N LYS A 82 -2.97 -27.34 -31.14
CA LYS A 82 -2.50 -27.33 -29.75
C LYS A 82 -2.03 -25.96 -29.29
N HIS A 83 -2.15 -24.93 -30.10
CA HIS A 83 -1.66 -23.57 -29.83
C HIS A 83 -2.79 -22.66 -29.44
N ASN A 84 -2.60 -21.92 -28.33
CA ASN A 84 -3.50 -20.85 -27.91
C ASN A 84 -2.72 -19.55 -27.85
N ILE A 85 -3.23 -18.50 -28.50
CA ILE A 85 -2.66 -17.18 -28.54
C ILE A 85 -3.70 -16.19 -28.05
N ASN A 86 -3.33 -15.35 -27.07
CA ASN A 86 -4.13 -14.21 -26.63
C ASN A 86 -3.28 -12.97 -26.72
N LEU A 87 -3.70 -12.01 -27.51
CA LEU A 87 -3.05 -10.71 -27.66
C LEU A 87 -4.02 -9.62 -27.26
N LEU A 88 -3.51 -8.60 -26.59
CA LEU A 88 -4.26 -7.46 -26.15
C LEU A 88 -3.45 -6.20 -26.37
N LEU A 89 -4.04 -5.19 -27.01
CA LEU A 89 -3.54 -3.84 -27.12
C LEU A 89 -4.52 -2.91 -26.45
N GLY A 90 -4.04 -2.02 -25.61
CA GLY A 90 -4.93 -1.15 -24.84
C GLY A 90 -4.40 0.28 -24.69
N GLN A 91 -5.36 1.16 -24.45
CA GLN A 91 -5.15 2.56 -24.08
C GLN A 91 -6.08 2.89 -22.93
N GLU A 92 -5.55 3.56 -21.90
CA GLU A 92 -6.32 4.00 -20.76
C GLU A 92 -6.05 5.48 -20.46
N MET A 93 -7.11 6.21 -20.13
CA MET A 93 -7.03 7.56 -19.62
C MET A 93 -7.79 7.65 -18.31
N GLN A 94 -7.16 8.19 -17.27
CA GLN A 94 -7.78 8.37 -15.98
C GLN A 94 -7.65 9.82 -15.53
N ARG A 95 -8.72 10.35 -14.97
CA ARG A 95 -8.77 11.65 -14.30
C ARG A 95 -9.32 11.47 -12.90
N LYS A 96 -8.55 11.95 -11.93
CA LYS A 96 -8.92 11.99 -10.51
C LYS A 96 -9.13 13.44 -10.12
N ASN A 97 -10.25 13.73 -9.48
CA ASN A 97 -10.54 15.03 -8.90
C ASN A 97 -10.86 14.83 -7.42
N TYR A 98 -10.29 15.66 -6.59
CA TYR A 98 -10.59 15.74 -5.17
C TYR A 98 -11.03 17.15 -4.83
N PHE A 99 -12.12 17.23 -4.09
CA PHE A 99 -12.72 18.47 -3.61
C PHE A 99 -12.86 18.35 -2.10
N TYR A 100 -12.51 19.40 -1.39
CA TYR A 100 -12.60 19.47 0.07
C TYR A 100 -13.09 20.83 0.53
N GLU A 101 -14.02 20.82 1.48
CA GLU A 101 -14.53 21.97 2.20
C GLU A 101 -14.55 21.66 3.70
N TYR A 102 -14.14 22.63 4.47
CA TYR A 102 -14.20 22.62 5.92
C TYR A 102 -14.74 23.95 6.41
N TYR A 103 -15.65 23.88 7.36
CA TYR A 103 -16.18 25.03 8.08
C TYR A 103 -16.24 24.71 9.56
N SER A 104 -15.90 25.71 10.41
CA SER A 104 -15.96 25.60 11.84
C SER A 104 -16.50 26.88 12.45
N GLY A 105 -17.32 26.74 13.48
CA GLY A 105 -17.90 27.86 14.20
C GLY A 105 -18.14 27.56 15.66
N SER A 106 -18.22 28.59 16.47
CA SER A 106 -18.43 28.52 17.91
C SER A 106 -19.46 29.56 18.36
N ASP A 107 -19.72 29.61 19.66
CA ASP A 107 -20.68 30.54 20.28
C ASP A 107 -22.11 30.32 19.81
N PHE A 108 -22.64 29.13 20.12
CA PHE A 108 -24.00 28.74 19.74
C PHE A 108 -25.04 29.21 20.73
N PRO A 109 -26.13 29.87 20.31
CA PRO A 109 -27.17 30.42 21.20
C PRO A 109 -27.94 29.34 21.98
N PHE A 110 -27.94 28.08 21.52
CA PHE A 110 -28.65 26.94 22.12
C PHE A 110 -27.71 25.72 22.27
N ALA A 111 -26.62 25.89 22.98
CA ALA A 111 -25.59 24.86 23.14
C ALA A 111 -26.06 23.55 23.77
N ALA A 112 -27.25 23.53 24.41
CA ALA A 112 -27.72 22.38 25.23
C ALA A 112 -28.34 21.24 24.40
N ASP A 113 -28.91 21.52 23.22
CA ASP A 113 -29.80 20.55 22.56
C ASP A 113 -29.11 19.69 21.50
N GLY A 114 -27.84 19.96 21.18
CA GLY A 114 -27.07 19.19 20.19
C GLY A 114 -27.61 19.23 18.76
N LYS A 115 -28.65 19.99 18.49
CA LYS A 115 -29.27 20.20 17.17
C LYS A 115 -28.96 21.59 16.64
N THR A 116 -27.69 21.96 16.67
CA THR A 116 -27.24 23.26 16.21
C THR A 116 -26.83 23.19 14.76
N ASP A 117 -27.43 24.02 13.93
CA ASP A 117 -26.99 24.29 12.58
C ASP A 117 -25.72 25.16 12.65
N LEU A 118 -24.69 24.83 11.90
CA LEU A 118 -23.44 25.58 11.89
C LEU A 118 -23.64 27.05 11.46
N SER A 119 -24.69 27.34 10.70
CA SER A 119 -25.07 28.71 10.33
C SER A 119 -25.52 29.59 11.51
N THR A 120 -25.82 28.98 12.67
CA THR A 120 -26.22 29.69 13.90
C THR A 120 -25.06 30.03 14.80
N ALA A 121 -23.82 29.64 14.45
CA ALA A 121 -22.61 30.00 15.17
C ALA A 121 -22.41 31.52 15.18
N GLY A 122 -22.22 32.09 16.35
CA GLY A 122 -21.97 33.53 16.53
C GLY A 122 -20.56 33.92 16.08
N THR A 123 -19.61 32.99 16.15
CA THR A 123 -18.20 33.26 15.83
C THR A 123 -17.66 32.21 14.85
N PRO A 124 -17.29 32.60 13.61
CA PRO A 124 -16.56 31.72 12.70
C PRO A 124 -15.16 31.39 13.27
N GLN A 125 -14.79 30.10 13.29
CA GLN A 125 -13.50 29.64 13.78
C GLN A 125 -12.51 29.29 12.66
N GLY A 126 -13.01 28.82 11.51
CA GLY A 126 -12.17 28.51 10.38
C GLY A 126 -12.96 28.07 9.17
N SER A 127 -12.34 28.25 8.01
CA SER A 127 -12.82 27.68 6.75
C SER A 127 -11.65 27.28 5.87
N GLU A 128 -11.80 26.18 5.17
CA GLU A 128 -10.80 25.71 4.22
C GLU A 128 -11.52 25.21 2.96
N TYR A 129 -10.91 25.46 1.82
CA TYR A 129 -11.42 25.00 0.54
C TYR A 129 -10.26 24.74 -0.41
N TYR A 130 -10.22 23.54 -1.00
CA TYR A 130 -9.27 23.28 -2.08
C TYR A 130 -9.75 22.20 -3.05
N LYS A 131 -9.16 22.22 -4.24
CA LYS A 131 -9.34 21.21 -5.28
C LYS A 131 -7.98 20.69 -5.71
N LYS A 132 -7.91 19.36 -5.90
CA LYS A 132 -6.75 18.70 -6.48
C LYS A 132 -7.18 17.90 -7.70
N GLU A 133 -6.31 17.81 -8.70
CA GLU A 133 -6.52 17.02 -9.91
C GLU A 133 -5.27 16.24 -10.26
N ALA A 134 -5.43 14.96 -10.60
CA ALA A 134 -4.38 14.13 -11.17
C ALA A 134 -4.88 13.44 -12.46
N ARG A 135 -3.98 13.25 -13.41
CA ARG A 135 -4.25 12.58 -14.69
C ARG A 135 -3.22 11.52 -14.98
N LEU A 136 -3.69 10.41 -15.53
CA LEU A 136 -2.87 9.31 -16.01
C LEU A 136 -3.27 8.99 -17.45
N ALA A 137 -2.29 8.75 -18.31
CA ALA A 137 -2.48 8.24 -19.65
C ALA A 137 -1.57 7.02 -19.85
N SER A 138 -2.11 5.93 -20.34
CA SER A 138 -1.43 4.66 -20.43
C SER A 138 -1.64 4.00 -21.78
N TYR A 139 -0.58 3.38 -22.31
CA TYR A 139 -0.63 2.51 -23.47
C TYR A 139 -0.02 1.17 -23.09
N PHE A 140 -0.69 0.09 -23.39
CA PHE A 140 -0.23 -1.23 -22.97
C PHE A 140 -0.50 -2.32 -24.00
N MET A 141 0.32 -3.33 -23.95
CA MET A 141 0.16 -4.56 -24.69
C MET A 141 0.43 -5.76 -23.79
N ASP A 142 -0.31 -6.83 -24.03
CA ASP A 142 -0.18 -8.08 -23.33
C ASP A 142 -0.28 -9.24 -24.31
N ALA A 143 0.56 -10.25 -24.15
CA ALA A 143 0.62 -11.42 -25.02
C ALA A 143 0.77 -12.69 -24.17
N HIS A 144 -0.12 -13.63 -24.39
CA HIS A 144 -0.06 -14.97 -23.82
C HIS A 144 -0.05 -16.02 -24.91
N TYR A 145 0.86 -16.95 -24.79
CA TYR A 145 0.94 -18.12 -25.65
C TYR A 145 0.99 -19.39 -24.82
N SER A 146 0.21 -20.39 -25.21
CA SER A 146 0.34 -21.73 -24.65
C SER A 146 0.37 -22.80 -25.76
N TYR A 147 1.13 -23.87 -25.46
CA TYR A 147 1.27 -25.05 -26.31
C TYR A 147 0.91 -26.31 -25.52
N GLU A 148 0.00 -27.11 -26.06
CA GLU A 148 -0.51 -28.37 -25.48
C GLU A 148 -1.03 -28.23 -24.02
N ASP A 149 -1.39 -27.04 -23.58
CA ASP A 149 -1.67 -26.74 -22.17
C ASP A 149 -0.56 -27.17 -21.20
N LYS A 150 0.67 -27.29 -21.69
CA LYS A 150 1.86 -27.66 -20.93
C LYS A 150 2.83 -26.50 -20.76
N TYR A 151 3.09 -25.80 -21.82
CA TYR A 151 4.05 -24.70 -21.86
C TYR A 151 3.32 -23.39 -22.06
N TYR A 152 3.59 -22.44 -21.20
CA TYR A 152 2.96 -21.13 -21.24
C TYR A 152 4.04 -20.06 -21.18
N VAL A 153 3.93 -19.07 -22.02
CA VAL A 153 4.79 -17.87 -22.03
C VAL A 153 3.88 -16.66 -22.06
N SER A 154 4.19 -15.67 -21.25
CA SER A 154 3.51 -14.38 -21.24
C SER A 154 4.49 -13.24 -21.31
N GLY A 155 4.07 -12.13 -21.90
CA GLY A 155 4.82 -10.89 -21.93
C GLY A 155 3.90 -9.70 -21.92
N SER A 156 4.23 -8.69 -21.13
CA SER A 156 3.50 -7.43 -21.10
C SER A 156 4.45 -6.23 -21.23
N PHE A 157 3.92 -5.15 -21.79
CA PHE A 157 4.57 -3.86 -21.82
C PHE A 157 3.54 -2.77 -21.56
N ARG A 158 3.89 -1.80 -20.70
CA ARG A 158 3.03 -0.66 -20.36
C ARG A 158 3.86 0.62 -20.31
N ARG A 159 3.37 1.66 -20.94
CA ARG A 159 3.91 3.00 -20.86
C ARG A 159 2.88 3.93 -20.24
N ASP A 160 3.21 4.48 -19.07
CA ASP A 160 2.34 5.32 -18.26
C ASP A 160 2.88 6.75 -18.15
N GLY A 161 2.02 7.73 -18.38
CA GLY A 161 2.32 9.14 -18.20
C GLY A 161 1.45 9.76 -17.12
N SER A 162 2.05 10.27 -16.04
CA SER A 162 1.36 10.84 -14.90
C SER A 162 1.62 12.33 -14.73
N SER A 163 0.56 13.08 -14.37
CA SER A 163 0.66 14.51 -14.05
C SER A 163 1.25 14.81 -12.67
N VAL A 164 1.45 13.77 -11.86
CA VAL A 164 1.99 13.86 -10.49
C VAL A 164 3.48 14.18 -10.51
N PHE A 165 4.19 13.67 -11.53
CA PHE A 165 5.62 13.81 -11.67
C PHE A 165 6.06 15.10 -12.35
N GLY A 166 7.35 15.38 -12.24
CA GLY A 166 8.01 16.53 -12.83
C GLY A 166 7.87 16.57 -14.34
N SER A 167 7.98 17.77 -14.91
CA SER A 167 7.78 17.98 -16.36
C SER A 167 8.71 17.14 -17.23
N ASN A 168 9.90 16.81 -16.72
CA ASN A 168 10.95 16.10 -17.47
C ASN A 168 10.74 14.57 -17.47
N HIS A 169 10.04 14.03 -16.45
CA HIS A 169 10.01 12.58 -16.19
C HIS A 169 8.58 12.02 -15.95
N ARG A 170 7.59 12.53 -16.67
CA ARG A 170 6.19 12.08 -16.53
C ARG A 170 5.95 10.64 -16.98
N TRP A 171 6.75 10.16 -17.95
CA TRP A 171 6.52 8.86 -18.59
C TRP A 171 7.44 7.78 -18.04
N GLY A 172 6.85 6.68 -17.53
CA GLY A 172 7.52 5.45 -17.17
C GLY A 172 7.22 4.33 -18.17
N ASN A 173 8.17 3.39 -18.32
CA ASN A 173 8.00 2.18 -19.13
C ASN A 173 8.15 0.97 -18.20
N PHE A 174 7.17 0.07 -18.24
CA PHE A 174 7.10 -1.11 -17.40
C PHE A 174 6.86 -2.32 -18.28
N TRP A 175 7.44 -3.45 -17.93
CA TRP A 175 7.32 -4.67 -18.69
C TRP A 175 7.44 -5.90 -17.81
N SER A 176 6.90 -7.01 -18.28
CA SER A 176 7.07 -8.29 -17.62
C SER A 176 7.20 -9.42 -18.64
N VAL A 177 7.86 -10.49 -18.22
CA VAL A 177 7.92 -11.77 -18.91
C VAL A 177 7.69 -12.88 -17.89
N GLY A 178 6.91 -13.87 -18.26
CA GLY A 178 6.62 -15.03 -17.41
C GLY A 178 6.60 -16.32 -18.22
N GLY A 179 6.96 -17.40 -17.56
CA GLY A 179 6.87 -18.74 -18.06
C GLY A 179 6.24 -19.70 -17.06
N LYS A 180 5.47 -20.65 -17.56
CA LYS A 180 4.87 -21.72 -16.76
C LYS A 180 4.99 -23.03 -17.50
N TRP A 181 5.47 -24.06 -16.80
CA TRP A 181 5.56 -25.42 -17.32
C TRP A 181 4.74 -26.36 -16.43
N ARG A 182 3.70 -26.94 -17.03
CA ARG A 182 2.90 -27.99 -16.40
C ARG A 182 3.58 -29.33 -16.58
N VAL A 183 4.50 -29.67 -15.68
CA VAL A 183 5.31 -30.89 -15.70
C VAL A 183 4.43 -32.15 -15.66
N SER A 184 3.32 -32.09 -14.93
CA SER A 184 2.35 -33.20 -14.87
C SER A 184 1.63 -33.49 -16.19
N GLY A 185 1.74 -32.60 -17.18
CA GLY A 185 1.24 -32.85 -18.55
C GLY A 185 2.19 -33.66 -19.41
N GLU A 186 3.43 -33.91 -18.97
CA GLU A 186 4.42 -34.68 -19.73
C GLU A 186 4.14 -36.20 -19.65
N GLU A 187 4.53 -36.92 -20.67
CA GLU A 187 4.26 -38.38 -20.80
C GLU A 187 4.82 -39.17 -19.60
N PHE A 188 5.94 -38.73 -19.01
CA PHE A 188 6.55 -39.44 -17.87
C PHE A 188 5.80 -39.23 -16.53
N LEU A 189 4.85 -38.26 -16.45
CA LEU A 189 4.01 -38.00 -15.26
C LEU A 189 2.52 -38.12 -15.54
N LYS A 190 2.11 -38.21 -16.78
CA LYS A 190 0.70 -38.11 -17.21
C LYS A 190 -0.25 -39.06 -16.49
N ASP A 191 0.20 -40.29 -16.24
CA ASP A 191 -0.59 -41.34 -15.59
C ASP A 191 -0.16 -41.59 -14.13
N ASN A 192 0.56 -40.65 -13.55
CA ASN A 192 1.02 -40.81 -12.17
C ASN A 192 -0.14 -40.60 -11.18
N SER A 193 -0.47 -41.62 -10.41
CA SER A 193 -1.57 -41.59 -9.44
C SER A 193 -1.25 -40.81 -8.17
N ILE A 194 0.03 -40.54 -7.90
CA ILE A 194 0.49 -39.80 -6.73
C ILE A 194 0.61 -38.31 -7.04
N ILE A 195 1.35 -37.96 -8.11
CA ILE A 195 1.52 -36.57 -8.54
C ILE A 195 0.45 -36.24 -9.56
N THR A 196 -0.62 -35.61 -9.13
CA THR A 196 -1.78 -35.31 -9.98
C THR A 196 -1.70 -33.93 -10.66
N ASN A 197 -0.91 -33.02 -10.10
CA ASN A 197 -0.51 -31.78 -10.74
C ASN A 197 0.89 -31.39 -10.27
N ALA A 198 1.74 -30.98 -11.20
CA ALA A 198 3.04 -30.40 -10.92
C ALA A 198 3.28 -29.28 -11.94
N THR A 199 3.47 -28.05 -11.45
CA THR A 199 3.63 -26.87 -12.28
C THR A 199 4.81 -26.04 -11.75
N LEU A 200 5.72 -25.65 -12.63
CA LEU A 200 6.78 -24.69 -12.36
C LEU A 200 6.40 -23.34 -12.95
N ARG A 201 6.68 -22.26 -12.22
CA ARG A 201 6.42 -20.89 -12.63
C ARG A 201 7.66 -20.04 -12.43
N ALA A 202 7.92 -19.11 -13.36
CA ALA A 202 8.93 -18.09 -13.16
C ALA A 202 8.48 -16.80 -13.85
N SER A 203 8.72 -15.66 -13.22
CA SER A 203 8.43 -14.36 -13.81
C SER A 203 9.48 -13.32 -13.43
N TYR A 204 9.68 -12.35 -14.31
CA TYR A 204 10.48 -11.18 -14.07
C TYR A 204 9.84 -9.97 -14.72
N GLY A 205 9.84 -8.83 -14.02
CA GLY A 205 9.27 -7.62 -14.58
C GLY A 205 9.53 -6.38 -13.76
N THR A 206 9.04 -5.25 -14.26
CA THR A 206 9.11 -3.95 -13.60
C THR A 206 7.72 -3.39 -13.38
N VAL A 207 7.51 -2.71 -12.25
CA VAL A 207 6.26 -2.04 -11.89
C VAL A 207 6.59 -0.62 -11.41
N GLY A 208 5.82 0.36 -11.86
CA GLY A 208 5.93 1.75 -11.40
C GLY A 208 4.97 2.05 -10.24
N ASN A 209 5.43 2.88 -9.31
CA ASN A 209 4.59 3.46 -8.25
C ASN A 209 4.57 4.99 -8.37
N GLN A 210 3.38 5.59 -8.16
CA GLN A 210 3.14 7.04 -8.16
C GLN A 210 2.37 7.49 -6.92
N ASP A 211 2.40 6.71 -5.84
CA ASP A 211 1.64 6.97 -4.62
C ASP A 211 2.33 8.03 -3.75
N ILE A 212 2.21 9.28 -4.21
CA ILE A 212 2.63 10.51 -3.51
C ILE A 212 1.56 11.59 -3.66
N ASP A 213 1.73 12.73 -3.00
CA ASP A 213 0.83 13.88 -3.20
C ASP A 213 0.78 14.27 -4.69
N TRP A 214 -0.42 14.57 -5.19
CA TRP A 214 -0.63 14.84 -6.62
C TRP A 214 0.13 16.05 -7.16
N TYR A 215 0.64 16.88 -6.26
CA TYR A 215 1.38 18.09 -6.58
C TYR A 215 2.79 18.10 -5.99
N ALA A 216 3.32 16.95 -5.53
CA ALA A 216 4.65 16.82 -4.91
C ALA A 216 5.79 17.41 -5.74
N ALA A 217 5.68 17.37 -7.09
CA ALA A 217 6.67 17.96 -7.99
C ALA A 217 6.56 19.49 -8.14
N ARG A 218 5.53 20.14 -7.54
CA ARG A 218 5.26 21.57 -7.73
C ARG A 218 5.70 22.39 -6.53
N GLY A 219 6.16 23.61 -6.81
CA GLY A 219 6.37 24.64 -5.80
C GLY A 219 5.08 25.43 -5.54
N PHE A 220 4.78 25.67 -4.27
CA PHE A 220 3.63 26.44 -3.84
C PHE A 220 4.00 27.66 -3.02
N TYR A 221 3.08 28.63 -3.02
CA TYR A 221 3.13 29.82 -2.19
C TYR A 221 1.84 29.89 -1.37
N SER A 222 1.97 30.28 -0.10
CA SER A 222 0.84 30.62 0.76
C SER A 222 0.67 32.12 0.84
N SER A 223 -0.58 32.58 0.81
CA SER A 223 -0.97 33.97 1.08
C SER A 223 -1.32 34.15 2.58
N GLY A 224 -1.61 35.38 2.99
CA GLY A 224 -1.97 35.69 4.39
C GLY A 224 -0.82 36.24 5.22
N TYR A 225 0.35 36.37 4.64
CA TYR A 225 1.47 37.07 5.26
C TYR A 225 1.43 38.52 4.94
N ASN A 226 1.87 39.36 5.89
CA ASN A 226 1.99 40.81 5.71
C ASN A 226 3.45 41.22 5.77
N TYR A 227 3.90 42.02 4.82
CA TYR A 227 5.17 42.70 4.83
C TYR A 227 4.93 44.20 4.73
N ASN A 228 5.28 44.93 5.77
CA ASN A 228 5.10 46.38 5.85
C ASN A 228 3.64 46.79 5.51
N GLU A 229 2.66 46.16 6.19
CA GLU A 229 1.22 46.39 6.05
C GLU A 229 0.64 46.08 4.66
N LYS A 230 1.40 45.40 3.79
CA LYS A 230 0.94 44.93 2.47
C LYS A 230 0.78 43.42 2.46
N PRO A 231 -0.28 42.88 1.82
CA PRO A 231 -0.43 41.46 1.62
C PRO A 231 0.79 40.87 0.92
N GLY A 232 1.36 39.83 1.50
CA GLY A 232 2.51 39.09 0.98
C GLY A 232 2.22 37.62 0.74
N MET A 233 3.13 36.97 0.03
CA MET A 233 3.13 35.54 -0.20
C MET A 233 4.48 34.97 0.20
N THR A 234 4.46 33.76 0.81
CA THR A 234 5.71 33.03 1.12
C THR A 234 5.70 31.68 0.43
N PRO A 235 6.85 31.22 -0.10
CA PRO A 235 6.94 29.87 -0.64
C PRO A 235 6.72 28.83 0.48
N THR A 236 5.97 27.77 0.21
CA THR A 236 5.66 26.70 1.16
C THR A 236 6.19 25.34 0.71
N SER A 237 6.58 25.19 -0.55
CA SER A 237 7.26 24.00 -1.06
C SER A 237 8.19 24.32 -2.21
N ILE A 238 9.21 23.50 -2.37
CA ILE A 238 10.18 23.59 -3.48
C ILE A 238 9.71 22.69 -4.62
N SER A 239 9.77 23.20 -5.86
CA SER A 239 9.48 22.39 -7.04
C SER A 239 10.63 21.42 -7.35
N ASN A 240 10.27 20.19 -7.78
CA ASN A 240 11.21 19.23 -8.31
C ASN A 240 10.75 18.76 -9.68
N SER A 241 11.32 19.34 -10.76
CA SER A 241 10.98 19.00 -12.15
C SER A 241 11.50 17.62 -12.57
N ASP A 242 12.41 17.04 -11.80
CA ASP A 242 13.06 15.75 -12.08
C ASP A 242 12.46 14.61 -11.27
N LEU A 243 11.44 14.90 -10.44
CA LEU A 243 10.69 13.88 -9.71
C LEU A 243 10.06 12.88 -10.68
N THR A 244 10.36 11.60 -10.52
CA THR A 244 9.97 10.52 -11.43
C THR A 244 9.34 9.32 -10.73
N TRP A 245 8.97 8.33 -11.50
CA TRP A 245 8.41 7.07 -11.04
C TRP A 245 9.39 6.31 -10.13
N GLU A 246 8.89 5.84 -9.01
CA GLU A 246 9.54 4.76 -8.27
C GLU A 246 9.37 3.47 -9.06
N THR A 247 10.44 2.70 -9.22
CA THR A 247 10.44 1.48 -10.04
C THR A 247 10.84 0.26 -9.21
N SER A 248 9.93 -0.71 -9.14
CA SER A 248 10.19 -2.02 -8.51
C SER A 248 10.50 -3.06 -9.59
N LYS A 249 11.66 -3.72 -9.48
CA LYS A 249 12.05 -4.91 -10.26
C LYS A 249 11.72 -6.15 -9.45
N LYS A 250 10.86 -7.01 -9.99
CA LYS A 250 10.35 -8.19 -9.30
C LYS A 250 10.78 -9.46 -10.03
N PHE A 251 11.42 -10.36 -9.30
CA PHE A 251 11.68 -11.73 -9.71
C PHE A 251 10.89 -12.67 -8.82
N ASP A 252 10.22 -13.62 -9.41
CA ASP A 252 9.46 -14.64 -8.74
C ASP A 252 9.69 -16.00 -9.40
N ILE A 253 9.87 -17.04 -8.58
CA ILE A 253 9.92 -18.44 -9.01
C ILE A 253 9.16 -19.30 -8.01
N GLY A 254 8.28 -20.13 -8.53
CA GLY A 254 7.44 -20.97 -7.68
C GLY A 254 7.08 -22.31 -8.31
N PHE A 255 6.54 -23.17 -7.47
CA PHE A 255 5.96 -24.43 -7.93
C PHE A 255 4.62 -24.72 -7.23
N ASP A 256 3.72 -25.33 -7.97
CA ASP A 256 2.47 -25.88 -7.46
C ASP A 256 2.52 -27.41 -7.58
N LEU A 257 2.23 -28.11 -6.51
CA LEU A 257 2.22 -29.55 -6.44
C LEU A 257 0.90 -30.06 -5.85
N SER A 258 0.22 -30.95 -6.57
CA SER A 258 -0.95 -31.64 -6.05
C SER A 258 -0.67 -33.13 -5.97
N LEU A 259 -0.86 -33.71 -4.77
CA LEU A 259 -0.65 -35.12 -4.51
C LEU A 259 -1.98 -35.81 -4.25
N ILE A 260 -2.19 -36.95 -4.92
CA ILE A 260 -3.36 -37.85 -4.79
C ILE A 260 -4.70 -37.10 -4.84
N ASN A 261 -4.78 -35.94 -5.51
CA ASN A 261 -5.94 -35.02 -5.56
C ASN A 261 -6.43 -34.57 -4.17
N ARG A 262 -5.59 -34.63 -3.15
CA ARG A 262 -5.98 -34.29 -1.75
C ARG A 262 -5.06 -33.31 -1.09
N ILE A 263 -3.80 -33.24 -1.45
CA ILE A 263 -2.82 -32.35 -0.86
C ILE A 263 -2.36 -31.39 -1.96
N HIS A 264 -2.53 -30.09 -1.71
CA HIS A 264 -2.09 -29.03 -2.61
C HIS A 264 -1.04 -28.19 -1.89
N LEU A 265 0.13 -28.12 -2.49
CA LEU A 265 1.29 -27.35 -2.00
C LEU A 265 1.59 -26.25 -3.00
N THR A 266 1.83 -25.05 -2.50
CA THR A 266 2.36 -23.93 -3.28
C THR A 266 3.58 -23.40 -2.58
N PHE A 267 4.62 -23.12 -3.31
CA PHE A 267 5.85 -22.52 -2.83
C PHE A 267 6.32 -21.47 -3.81
N ASP A 268 6.67 -20.28 -3.28
CA ASP A 268 7.19 -19.16 -4.06
C ASP A 268 8.42 -18.56 -3.36
N TYR A 269 9.43 -18.25 -4.15
CA TYR A 269 10.54 -17.38 -3.76
C TYR A 269 10.45 -16.11 -4.58
N TYR A 270 10.49 -14.96 -3.91
CA TYR A 270 10.50 -13.66 -4.56
C TYR A 270 11.70 -12.82 -4.16
N ASN A 271 12.12 -11.94 -5.06
CA ASN A 271 13.07 -10.87 -4.80
C ASN A 271 12.60 -9.62 -5.53
N GLU A 272 12.25 -8.60 -4.76
CA GLU A 272 11.82 -7.30 -5.23
C GLU A 272 12.85 -6.25 -4.84
N GLU A 273 13.31 -5.47 -5.81
CA GLU A 273 14.16 -4.32 -5.59
C GLU A 273 13.51 -3.07 -6.15
N THR A 274 13.14 -2.17 -5.23
CA THR A 274 12.59 -0.86 -5.55
C THR A 274 13.72 0.14 -5.62
N SER A 275 13.89 0.76 -6.77
CA SER A 275 14.84 1.85 -7.04
C SER A 275 14.08 3.16 -7.20
N ASP A 276 14.81 4.27 -7.05
CA ASP A 276 14.26 5.61 -7.16
C ASP A 276 13.07 5.83 -6.21
N ALA A 277 13.17 5.24 -5.00
CA ALA A 277 12.13 5.30 -3.99
C ALA A 277 11.78 6.76 -3.65
N LEU A 278 10.49 7.03 -3.55
CA LEU A 278 9.93 8.37 -3.30
C LEU A 278 9.98 8.69 -1.81
N PHE A 279 10.91 9.55 -1.40
CA PHE A 279 11.07 9.98 -0.02
C PHE A 279 10.88 11.49 0.14
N GLU A 280 10.33 11.86 1.28
CA GLU A 280 10.30 13.21 1.77
C GLU A 280 11.60 13.50 2.56
N VAL A 281 12.51 14.23 1.93
CA VAL A 281 13.86 14.48 2.46
C VAL A 281 13.85 15.73 3.32
N PRO A 282 14.34 15.67 4.57
CA PRO A 282 14.52 16.85 5.39
C PRO A 282 15.51 17.84 4.77
N LEU A 283 15.18 19.12 4.83
CA LEU A 283 16.03 20.20 4.38
C LEU A 283 16.62 20.98 5.56
N SER A 284 17.76 21.62 5.31
CA SER A 284 18.31 22.56 6.28
C SER A 284 17.30 23.69 6.55
N MET A 285 17.10 24.05 7.81
CA MET A 285 16.22 25.15 8.23
C MET A 285 16.59 26.49 7.58
N THR A 286 17.83 26.65 7.10
CA THR A 286 18.29 27.85 6.38
C THR A 286 17.61 28.05 5.03
N THR A 287 16.98 26.99 4.46
CA THR A 287 16.20 27.07 3.22
C THR A 287 14.82 27.70 3.41
N GLY A 288 14.34 27.79 4.67
CA GLY A 288 12.98 28.19 5.01
C GLY A 288 11.93 27.10 4.73
N MET A 289 12.35 25.88 4.34
CA MET A 289 11.51 24.73 4.04
C MET A 289 11.91 23.55 4.92
N SER A 290 10.94 22.71 5.29
CA SER A 290 11.20 21.53 6.11
C SER A 290 11.63 20.33 5.30
N THR A 291 11.04 20.12 4.13
CA THR A 291 11.20 18.89 3.33
C THR A 291 11.06 19.14 1.83
N VAL A 292 11.53 18.21 1.02
CA VAL A 292 11.30 18.12 -0.43
C VAL A 292 11.16 16.65 -0.87
N TYR A 293 10.26 16.37 -1.80
CA TYR A 293 10.17 15.04 -2.39
C TYR A 293 11.29 14.80 -3.40
N GLN A 294 11.99 13.69 -3.24
CA GLN A 294 13.06 13.24 -4.14
C GLN A 294 12.98 11.73 -4.38
N ASN A 295 13.49 11.30 -5.53
CA ASN A 295 13.72 9.89 -5.84
C ASN A 295 15.09 9.50 -5.27
N ILE A 296 15.08 8.96 -4.06
CA ILE A 296 16.31 8.61 -3.36
C ILE A 296 16.23 7.20 -2.81
N GLY A 297 17.35 6.50 -2.92
CA GLY A 297 17.49 5.20 -2.31
C GLY A 297 16.95 4.02 -3.11
N ALA A 298 17.31 2.86 -2.60
CA ALA A 298 16.81 1.59 -3.07
C ALA A 298 16.52 0.66 -1.88
N ILE A 299 15.40 -0.05 -1.96
CA ILE A 299 14.94 -0.98 -0.92
C ILE A 299 14.75 -2.35 -1.56
N ARG A 300 15.21 -3.40 -0.88
CA ARG A 300 15.00 -4.79 -1.31
C ARG A 300 14.13 -5.54 -0.33
N ASN A 301 13.13 -6.22 -0.85
CA ASN A 301 12.34 -7.24 -0.17
C ASN A 301 12.58 -8.58 -0.84
N ARG A 302 12.94 -9.59 -0.07
CA ARG A 302 13.05 -10.96 -0.56
C ARG A 302 12.46 -11.92 0.44
N GLY A 303 11.84 -12.97 -0.05
CA GLY A 303 11.17 -13.87 0.87
C GLY A 303 10.74 -15.17 0.25
N ILE A 304 10.10 -15.95 1.09
CA ILE A 304 9.52 -17.25 0.75
C ILE A 304 8.08 -17.24 1.21
N GLU A 305 7.20 -17.70 0.35
CA GLU A 305 5.82 -17.99 0.66
C GLU A 305 5.54 -19.46 0.45
N ALA A 306 4.82 -20.07 1.37
CA ALA A 306 4.43 -21.47 1.27
C ALA A 306 3.00 -21.65 1.75
N SER A 307 2.25 -22.49 1.06
CA SER A 307 0.92 -22.90 1.51
C SER A 307 0.70 -24.38 1.33
N ILE A 308 -0.11 -24.95 2.21
CA ILE A 308 -0.60 -26.32 2.14
C ILE A 308 -2.11 -26.32 2.37
N ASN A 309 -2.84 -27.03 1.52
CA ASN A 309 -4.24 -27.40 1.72
C ASN A 309 -4.35 -28.91 1.59
N ALA A 310 -4.88 -29.57 2.59
CA ALA A 310 -5.00 -31.01 2.59
C ALA A 310 -6.42 -31.48 2.98
N SER A 311 -7.01 -32.30 2.12
CA SER A 311 -8.23 -33.02 2.41
C SER A 311 -7.87 -34.34 3.08
N VAL A 312 -7.84 -34.34 4.42
CA VAL A 312 -7.39 -35.49 5.25
C VAL A 312 -8.37 -36.64 5.12
N ILE A 313 -9.68 -36.30 5.24
CA ILE A 313 -10.78 -37.25 5.09
C ILE A 313 -11.82 -36.60 4.20
N ASN A 314 -12.29 -37.37 3.23
CA ASN A 314 -13.39 -36.94 2.34
C ASN A 314 -14.25 -38.15 1.99
N ASN A 315 -15.33 -38.33 2.72
CA ASN A 315 -16.34 -39.34 2.47
C ASN A 315 -17.76 -38.80 2.77
N ASN A 316 -18.80 -39.57 2.48
CA ASN A 316 -20.19 -39.13 2.61
C ASN A 316 -20.59 -38.69 4.03
N ASN A 317 -19.89 -39.12 5.08
CA ASN A 317 -20.25 -38.85 6.46
C ASN A 317 -19.31 -37.86 7.14
N LEU A 318 -18.08 -37.75 6.66
CA LEU A 318 -17.04 -36.96 7.29
C LEU A 318 -16.15 -36.31 6.22
N THR A 319 -16.08 -35.00 6.24
CA THR A 319 -15.12 -34.21 5.48
C THR A 319 -14.22 -33.46 6.47
N TRP A 320 -12.91 -33.66 6.34
CA TRP A 320 -11.94 -32.98 7.18
C TRP A 320 -10.82 -32.40 6.33
N ASN A 321 -10.70 -31.08 6.33
CA ASN A 321 -9.67 -30.33 5.63
C ASN A 321 -8.81 -29.55 6.63
N ILE A 322 -7.53 -29.50 6.36
CA ILE A 322 -6.56 -28.66 7.06
C ILE A 322 -5.84 -27.76 6.07
N TYR A 323 -5.43 -26.59 6.51
CA TYR A 323 -4.65 -25.68 5.69
C TYR A 323 -3.69 -24.88 6.57
N ALA A 324 -2.56 -24.52 5.98
CA ALA A 324 -1.60 -23.63 6.59
C ALA A 324 -0.93 -22.78 5.50
N ASN A 325 -0.52 -21.59 5.88
CA ASN A 325 0.33 -20.73 5.06
C ASN A 325 1.38 -20.05 5.93
N MET A 326 2.48 -19.67 5.29
CA MET A 326 3.56 -18.97 5.94
C MET A 326 4.22 -18.04 4.92
N THR A 327 4.59 -16.83 5.38
CA THR A 327 5.43 -15.88 4.66
C THR A 327 6.63 -15.53 5.52
N TRP A 328 7.83 -15.66 4.97
CA TRP A 328 9.05 -15.12 5.53
C TRP A 328 9.55 -13.99 4.62
N ASN A 329 9.76 -12.80 5.17
CA ASN A 329 10.26 -11.65 4.43
C ASN A 329 11.51 -11.08 5.08
N LYS A 330 12.45 -10.62 4.27
CA LYS A 330 13.62 -9.84 4.68
C LYS A 330 13.67 -8.53 3.89
N ASN A 331 13.39 -7.43 4.58
CA ASN A 331 13.56 -6.08 4.08
C ASN A 331 14.99 -5.60 4.29
N LYS A 332 15.52 -4.81 3.36
CA LYS A 332 16.84 -4.19 3.48
C LYS A 332 16.92 -2.92 2.63
N ILE A 333 17.42 -1.83 3.21
CA ILE A 333 17.83 -0.65 2.46
C ILE A 333 19.14 -0.95 1.74
N ILE A 334 19.17 -0.83 0.43
CA ILE A 334 20.33 -1.12 -0.42
C ILE A 334 21.17 0.13 -0.63
N LYS A 335 20.51 1.28 -0.77
CA LYS A 335 21.14 2.56 -1.04
C LYS A 335 20.30 3.69 -0.50
N LEU A 336 20.95 4.69 0.09
CA LEU A 336 20.41 6.02 0.36
C LEU A 336 21.11 7.05 -0.54
N SER A 337 20.47 8.17 -0.81
CA SER A 337 21.08 9.29 -1.52
C SER A 337 21.65 10.35 -0.56
N THR A 338 21.44 10.14 0.73
CA THR A 338 22.05 10.95 1.80
C THR A 338 23.33 10.27 2.29
N ASP A 339 24.40 11.03 2.47
CA ASP A 339 25.68 10.50 3.00
C ASP A 339 25.55 10.03 4.45
N GLU A 340 24.55 10.53 5.18
CA GLU A 340 24.28 10.22 6.57
C GLU A 340 22.93 9.47 6.72
N PRO A 341 22.80 8.57 7.72
CA PRO A 341 21.53 7.94 8.06
C PRO A 341 20.45 8.99 8.43
N ILE A 342 19.19 8.70 8.10
CA ILE A 342 18.05 9.53 8.47
C ILE A 342 17.49 9.03 9.80
N GLU A 343 17.70 9.82 10.85
CA GLU A 343 17.30 9.46 12.21
C GLU A 343 15.96 10.12 12.57
N TYR A 344 15.04 9.31 13.07
CA TYR A 344 13.76 9.72 13.66
C TYR A 344 13.79 9.56 15.19
N THR A 345 12.70 9.87 15.86
CA THR A 345 12.62 9.78 17.33
C THR A 345 12.96 8.38 17.85
N TYR A 346 12.45 7.33 17.21
CA TYR A 346 12.60 5.93 17.62
C TYR A 346 13.06 4.98 16.52
N GLN A 347 13.30 5.48 15.33
CA GLN A 347 13.66 4.68 14.15
C GLN A 347 14.81 5.36 13.40
N ILE A 348 15.53 4.57 12.62
CA ILE A 348 16.60 5.04 11.75
C ILE A 348 16.45 4.38 10.38
N ILE A 349 16.74 5.16 9.34
CA ILE A 349 16.87 4.69 7.97
C ILE A 349 18.35 4.70 7.61
N GLU A 350 18.94 3.51 7.47
CA GLU A 350 20.37 3.33 7.25
C GLU A 350 20.63 2.23 6.22
N GLU A 351 21.64 2.40 5.38
CA GLU A 351 22.04 1.37 4.42
C GLU A 351 22.40 0.06 5.11
N GLY A 352 21.98 -1.03 4.52
CA GLY A 352 22.25 -2.37 5.06
C GLY A 352 21.26 -2.86 6.09
N ARG A 353 20.36 -2.02 6.59
CA ARG A 353 19.37 -2.32 7.63
C ARG A 353 17.93 -2.35 7.07
N PRO A 354 16.97 -2.91 7.81
CA PRO A 354 15.56 -2.82 7.48
C PRO A 354 15.06 -1.38 7.48
N TYR A 355 14.07 -1.07 6.64
CA TYR A 355 13.47 0.27 6.51
C TYR A 355 12.88 0.80 7.83
N ARG A 356 12.36 -0.09 8.68
CA ARG A 356 11.75 0.26 9.98
C ARG A 356 12.60 -0.23 11.15
N GLN A 357 13.91 -0.02 11.08
CA GLN A 357 14.81 -0.38 12.15
C GLN A 357 14.56 0.50 13.39
N PHE A 358 14.24 -0.11 14.52
CA PHE A 358 14.17 0.61 15.79
C PHE A 358 15.56 0.99 16.26
N TYR A 359 15.73 2.29 16.54
CA TYR A 359 16.94 2.89 17.07
C TYR A 359 16.58 3.82 18.22
N MET A 360 16.68 3.31 19.44
CA MET A 360 16.20 3.97 20.63
C MET A 360 16.99 3.56 21.86
N LYS A 361 16.76 4.26 22.99
CA LYS A 361 17.31 3.89 24.28
C LYS A 361 16.65 2.61 24.77
N GLU A 362 17.48 1.58 25.03
CA GLU A 362 17.00 0.25 25.40
C GLU A 362 17.03 0.08 26.91
N TYR A 363 15.94 -0.45 27.45
CA TYR A 363 15.82 -0.76 28.87
C TYR A 363 16.66 -2.00 29.24
N ALA A 364 17.53 -1.84 30.25
CA ALA A 364 18.48 -2.85 30.68
C ALA A 364 18.04 -3.61 31.95
N GLY A 365 16.89 -3.23 32.52
CA GLY A 365 16.37 -3.85 33.76
C GLY A 365 16.25 -2.88 34.91
N VAL A 366 16.22 -3.43 36.13
CA VAL A 366 16.10 -2.66 37.38
C VAL A 366 17.37 -2.86 38.22
N ASP A 367 17.89 -1.79 38.76
CA ASP A 367 18.95 -1.82 39.74
C ASP A 367 18.46 -2.54 41.01
N ARG A 368 19.12 -3.62 41.37
CA ARG A 368 18.72 -4.47 42.49
C ARG A 368 18.97 -3.81 43.88
N GLU A 369 19.82 -2.79 43.93
CA GLU A 369 20.16 -2.12 45.19
C GLU A 369 19.15 -1.02 45.54
N ASN A 370 18.65 -0.29 44.54
CA ASN A 370 17.82 0.91 44.79
C ASN A 370 16.48 0.92 44.04
N GLY A 371 16.19 -0.10 43.20
CA GLY A 371 14.93 -0.24 42.47
C GLY A 371 14.74 0.72 41.29
N LYS A 372 15.79 1.47 40.89
CA LYS A 372 15.71 2.40 39.76
C LYS A 372 15.77 1.66 38.41
N PRO A 373 15.08 2.15 37.39
CA PRO A 373 15.22 1.62 36.05
C PRO A 373 16.63 1.89 35.51
N LEU A 374 17.15 0.93 34.74
CA LEU A 374 18.44 1.00 34.08
C LEU A 374 18.29 0.97 32.56
N TRP A 375 19.08 1.76 31.87
CA TRP A 375 19.21 1.80 30.41
C TRP A 375 20.66 1.53 30.03
N TYR A 376 20.89 1.01 28.83
CA TYR A 376 22.26 0.87 28.34
C TYR A 376 22.91 2.22 28.07
N LEU A 377 24.12 2.42 28.60
CA LEU A 377 24.89 3.65 28.49
C LEU A 377 25.60 3.75 27.13
N ASN A 378 25.92 2.61 26.52
CA ASN A 378 26.66 2.52 25.27
C ASN A 378 25.99 1.55 24.27
N GLU A 379 26.41 1.63 23.01
CA GLU A 379 25.86 0.81 21.93
C GLU A 379 26.17 -0.69 22.10
N GLU A 380 27.32 -1.06 22.71
CA GLU A 380 27.75 -2.44 22.96
C GLU A 380 26.86 -3.14 23.99
N GLY A 381 26.18 -2.42 24.87
CA GLY A 381 25.29 -2.95 25.88
C GLY A 381 26.00 -3.62 27.06
N ASN A 382 27.20 -3.20 27.38
CA ASN A 382 27.99 -3.70 28.51
C ASN A 382 28.01 -2.77 29.71
N GLU A 383 27.50 -1.54 29.58
CA GLU A 383 27.39 -0.56 30.65
C GLU A 383 25.95 -0.07 30.78
N THR A 384 25.54 0.24 32.03
CA THR A 384 24.17 0.70 32.30
C THR A 384 24.19 1.99 33.14
N THR A 385 23.11 2.77 33.00
CA THR A 385 22.89 4.01 33.75
C THR A 385 21.44 4.13 34.20
N SER A 386 21.20 4.77 35.35
CA SER A 386 19.86 5.16 35.78
C SER A 386 19.43 6.54 35.24
N ASP A 387 20.33 7.26 34.58
CA ASP A 387 20.02 8.51 33.91
C ASP A 387 19.60 8.25 32.46
N TYR A 388 18.30 8.38 32.17
CA TYR A 388 17.75 8.22 30.81
C TYR A 388 18.41 9.13 29.79
N ASN A 389 18.80 10.37 30.17
CA ASN A 389 19.38 11.31 29.22
C ASN A 389 20.80 10.91 28.79
N ALA A 390 21.55 10.28 29.69
CA ALA A 390 22.89 9.77 29.40
C ALA A 390 22.90 8.46 28.59
N ALA A 391 21.77 7.74 28.54
CA ALA A 391 21.67 6.46 27.82
C ALA A 391 21.85 6.64 26.32
N ALA A 392 22.61 5.72 25.70
CA ALA A 392 22.81 5.67 24.25
C ALA A 392 21.60 5.08 23.53
N LYS A 393 21.36 5.54 22.29
CA LYS A 393 20.44 4.85 21.37
C LYS A 393 21.12 3.61 20.80
N ARG A 394 20.33 2.57 20.55
CA ARG A 394 20.80 1.26 20.06
C ARG A 394 19.83 0.68 19.06
N TYR A 395 20.30 -0.27 18.27
CA TYR A 395 19.45 -1.06 17.37
C TYR A 395 18.74 -2.16 18.18
N VAL A 396 17.44 -1.97 18.43
CA VAL A 396 16.69 -2.82 19.36
C VAL A 396 15.92 -3.92 18.63
N GLY A 397 15.66 -3.77 17.35
CA GLY A 397 14.97 -4.77 16.54
C GLY A 397 14.23 -4.14 15.36
N ASP A 398 13.53 -4.98 14.62
CA ASP A 398 12.78 -4.60 13.43
C ASP A 398 11.31 -4.43 13.79
N ALA A 399 10.61 -3.51 13.11
CA ALA A 399 9.17 -3.34 13.27
C ALA A 399 8.38 -4.43 12.53
N ASP A 400 8.96 -5.01 11.48
CA ASP A 400 8.31 -6.02 10.66
C ASP A 400 8.51 -7.43 11.23
N PRO A 401 7.45 -8.26 11.27
CA PRO A 401 7.56 -9.64 11.71
C PRO A 401 8.43 -10.45 10.74
N LYS A 402 9.30 -11.31 11.27
CA LYS A 402 10.16 -12.17 10.44
C LYS A 402 9.37 -13.26 9.74
N VAL A 403 8.39 -13.81 10.42
CA VAL A 403 7.49 -14.85 9.89
C VAL A 403 6.07 -14.52 10.29
N LEU A 404 5.17 -14.58 9.33
CA LEU A 404 3.73 -14.45 9.55
C LEU A 404 2.97 -15.53 8.78
N GLY A 405 1.80 -15.89 9.24
CA GLY A 405 0.98 -16.87 8.57
C GLY A 405 -0.28 -17.22 9.35
N GLY A 406 -0.90 -18.30 8.89
CA GLY A 406 -2.09 -18.84 9.51
C GLY A 406 -2.22 -20.33 9.29
N PHE A 407 -3.00 -20.98 10.11
CA PHE A 407 -3.41 -22.37 9.91
C PHE A 407 -4.82 -22.56 10.43
N GLY A 408 -5.49 -23.56 9.90
CA GLY A 408 -6.84 -23.85 10.32
C GLY A 408 -7.33 -25.22 9.89
N THR A 409 -8.54 -25.51 10.33
CA THR A 409 -9.20 -26.76 10.05
C THR A 409 -10.70 -26.57 9.83
N ASN A 410 -11.25 -27.32 8.87
CA ASN A 410 -12.67 -27.40 8.60
C ASN A 410 -13.09 -28.87 8.72
N LEU A 411 -14.00 -29.17 9.62
CA LEU A 411 -14.55 -30.49 9.86
C LEU A 411 -16.07 -30.46 9.68
N SER A 412 -16.61 -31.29 8.80
CA SER A 412 -18.05 -31.52 8.64
C SER A 412 -18.38 -32.97 8.92
N TRP A 413 -19.21 -33.25 9.90
CA TRP A 413 -19.59 -34.60 10.31
C TRP A 413 -21.09 -34.70 10.57
N LYS A 414 -21.81 -35.45 9.72
CA LYS A 414 -23.25 -35.74 9.91
C LYS A 414 -24.13 -34.54 10.23
N GLY A 415 -23.87 -33.38 9.58
CA GLY A 415 -24.61 -32.13 9.80
C GLY A 415 -24.05 -31.21 10.89
N PHE A 416 -22.94 -31.58 11.53
CA PHE A 416 -22.16 -30.70 12.40
C PHE A 416 -20.98 -30.14 11.63
N ASP A 417 -20.81 -28.81 11.67
CA ASP A 417 -19.69 -28.11 11.08
C ASP A 417 -18.82 -27.47 12.17
N PHE A 418 -17.52 -27.70 12.09
CA PHE A 418 -16.53 -27.09 12.98
C PHE A 418 -15.45 -26.43 12.16
N ASN A 419 -15.23 -25.13 12.38
CA ASN A 419 -14.20 -24.33 11.72
C ASN A 419 -13.35 -23.65 12.77
N MET A 420 -12.02 -23.73 12.60
CA MET A 420 -11.07 -23.06 13.49
C MET A 420 -9.92 -22.48 12.70
N ASN A 421 -9.62 -21.21 12.92
CA ASN A 421 -8.58 -20.46 12.25
C ASN A 421 -7.65 -19.81 13.27
N PHE A 422 -6.34 -19.91 13.02
CA PHE A 422 -5.32 -19.25 13.79
C PHE A 422 -4.47 -18.38 12.87
N THR A 423 -4.11 -17.22 13.34
CA THR A 423 -3.08 -16.37 12.73
C THR A 423 -1.91 -16.24 13.68
N TYR A 424 -0.69 -16.19 13.14
CA TYR A 424 0.51 -16.02 13.93
C TYR A 424 1.45 -15.00 13.30
N ARG A 425 2.18 -14.29 14.17
CA ARG A 425 3.24 -13.36 13.79
C ARG A 425 4.39 -13.55 14.76
N PHE A 426 5.58 -13.89 14.25
CA PHE A 426 6.77 -14.08 15.08
C PHE A 426 7.68 -12.85 14.98
N CYS A 427 8.31 -12.52 16.12
CA CYS A 427 9.23 -11.41 16.28
C CYS A 427 8.57 -10.02 16.12
N LEU A 428 7.48 -9.79 16.84
CA LEU A 428 7.02 -8.43 17.12
C LEU A 428 7.82 -7.91 18.31
N LEU A 429 8.36 -6.69 18.19
CA LEU A 429 8.91 -5.98 19.31
C LEU A 429 7.74 -5.39 20.12
N TYR A 430 7.57 -5.83 21.38
CA TYR A 430 6.67 -5.17 22.29
C TYR A 430 7.41 -4.01 22.95
N THR A 431 7.05 -2.79 22.57
CA THR A 431 7.40 -1.62 23.39
C THR A 431 6.40 -1.59 24.54
N SER A 432 6.87 -1.86 25.75
CA SER A 432 6.07 -1.59 26.96
C SER A 432 5.82 -0.08 27.02
N PRO A 433 4.60 0.37 27.34
CA PRO A 433 4.29 1.77 27.52
C PRO A 433 5.07 2.38 28.66
#